data_db605eb12d4eca440fc66b5585c5bed7
#
_entry.id   db605eb12d4eca440fc66b5585c5bed7
#
_cell.length_a   1.000
_cell.length_b   1.000
_cell.length_c   1.000
_cell.angle_alpha   90.00
_cell.angle_beta   90.00
_cell.angle_gamma   90.00
#
_symmetry.space_group_name_H-M   'P 1'
#
loop_
_entity.id
_entity.type
_entity.pdbx_description
1 polymer ?
#
loop_
_entity_poly.entity_id
_entity_poly.type
_entity_poly.pdbx_seq_one_letter_code
_entity_poly.pdbx_strand_id
1 'polypeptide(L)'
;GGKGVAAYLGVILALSNKFFLIFIIAWISLSLLFRFASLSSMISSLIVFLYAYFYEINNNILILFIFFVMILFTHKENILRLKSSTENKIKL
;
A
#
# COMPACT_ATOMS: atom_id res chain seq x y z
N GLY A 1 -2.93 -6.02 13.25
CA GLY A 1 -1.98 -6.75 12.45
C GLY A 1 -1.68 -6.08 11.14
N GLY A 2 -0.72 -6.63 10.45
CA GLY A 2 -0.25 -6.05 9.19
C GLY A 2 -1.16 -6.26 8.00
N LYS A 3 -2.13 -7.14 8.09
CA LYS A 3 -3.09 -7.44 7.01
C LYS A 3 -2.40 -7.69 5.66
N GLY A 4 -1.27 -8.39 5.69
CA GLY A 4 -0.50 -8.70 4.49
C GLY A 4 0.49 -7.62 4.07
N VAL A 5 0.49 -6.45 4.70
CA VAL A 5 1.40 -5.36 4.30
C VAL A 5 2.85 -5.70 4.63
N ALA A 6 3.12 -6.32 5.78
CA ALA A 6 4.48 -6.73 6.13
C ALA A 6 5.04 -7.75 5.12
N ALA A 7 4.22 -8.72 4.72
CA ALA A 7 4.62 -9.69 3.70
C ALA A 7 4.86 -9.00 2.35
N TYR A 8 3.99 -8.07 1.98
CA TYR A 8 4.14 -7.27 0.78
C TYR A 8 5.46 -6.49 0.79
N LEU A 9 5.79 -5.84 1.92
CA LEU A 9 7.05 -5.10 2.03
C LEU A 9 8.27 -5.99 1.81
N GLY A 10 8.24 -7.21 2.36
CA GLY A 10 9.31 -8.17 2.12
C GLY A 10 9.45 -8.54 0.65
N VAL A 11 8.33 -8.74 -0.03
CA VAL A 11 8.32 -9.08 -1.44
C VAL A 11 8.86 -7.94 -2.30
N ILE A 12 8.37 -6.71 -2.11
CA ILE A 12 8.84 -5.60 -2.93
C ILE A 12 10.30 -5.26 -2.67
N LEU A 13 10.78 -5.44 -1.45
CA LEU A 13 12.18 -5.24 -1.15
C LEU A 13 13.05 -6.27 -1.90
N ALA A 14 12.58 -7.52 -1.97
CA ALA A 14 13.27 -8.56 -2.71
C ALA A 14 13.25 -8.30 -4.22
N LEU A 15 12.17 -7.73 -4.74
CA LEU A 15 12.04 -7.43 -6.17
C LEU A 15 12.85 -6.21 -6.58
N SER A 16 12.81 -5.15 -5.77
CA SER A 16 13.47 -3.88 -6.14
C SER A 16 13.54 -2.95 -4.92
N ASN A 17 14.75 -2.48 -4.64
CA ASN A 17 14.93 -1.43 -3.61
C ASN A 17 14.14 -0.17 -3.96
N LYS A 18 14.02 0.13 -5.26
CA LYS A 18 13.28 1.31 -5.73
C LYS A 18 11.80 1.19 -5.36
N PHE A 19 11.19 0.04 -5.58
CA PHE A 19 9.78 -0.17 -5.23
C PHE A 19 9.58 -0.02 -3.72
N PHE A 20 10.48 -0.56 -2.94
CA PHE A 20 10.41 -0.43 -1.49
C PHE A 20 10.49 1.04 -1.05
N LEU A 21 11.42 1.80 -1.60
CA LEU A 21 11.57 3.21 -1.28
C LEU A 21 10.33 4.02 -1.69
N ILE A 22 9.76 3.74 -2.87
CA ILE A 22 8.55 4.41 -3.32
C ILE A 22 7.42 4.17 -2.33
N PHE A 23 7.24 2.92 -1.89
CA PHE A 23 6.20 2.60 -0.92
C PHE A 23 6.40 3.35 0.39
N ILE A 24 7.62 3.32 0.94
CA ILE A 24 7.91 3.94 2.23
C ILE A 24 7.70 5.46 2.17
N ILE A 25 8.19 6.11 1.13
CA ILE A 25 8.04 7.56 0.97
C ILE A 25 6.56 7.92 0.83
N ALA A 26 5.83 7.17 0.00
CA ALA A 26 4.40 7.41 -0.18
C ALA A 26 3.63 7.17 1.11
N TRP A 27 3.95 6.10 1.83
CA TRP A 27 3.27 5.76 3.07
C TRP A 27 3.46 6.83 4.13
N ILE A 28 4.71 7.28 4.32
CA ILE A 28 5.00 8.33 5.29
C ILE A 28 4.28 9.62 4.92
N SER A 29 4.35 10.01 3.65
CA SER A 29 3.69 11.24 3.18
C SER A 29 2.18 11.20 3.39
N LEU A 30 1.55 10.10 3.03
CA LEU A 30 0.10 9.93 3.18
C LEU A 30 -0.31 9.85 4.65
N SER A 31 0.52 9.21 5.48
CA SER A 31 0.25 9.13 6.91
C SER A 31 0.29 10.49 7.59
N LEU A 32 1.23 11.33 7.17
CA LEU A 32 1.32 12.70 7.71
C LEU A 32 0.16 13.57 7.22
N LEU A 33 -0.29 13.38 5.97
CA LEU A 33 -1.36 14.19 5.40
C LEU A 33 -2.75 13.79 5.91
N PHE A 34 -3.05 12.49 5.86
CA PHE A 34 -4.40 12.01 6.14
C PHE A 34 -4.55 11.28 7.47
N ARG A 35 -3.44 10.83 8.06
CA ARG A 35 -3.39 10.18 9.37
C ARG A 35 -4.19 8.87 9.45
N PHE A 36 -4.34 8.16 8.33
CA PHE A 36 -4.94 6.83 8.29
C PHE A 36 -3.92 5.81 7.80
N ALA A 37 -3.54 4.86 8.66
CA ALA A 37 -2.58 3.83 8.28
C ALA A 37 -3.13 2.93 7.17
N SER A 38 -4.40 2.55 7.26
CA SER A 38 -5.04 1.70 6.26
C SER A 38 -5.08 2.37 4.89
N LEU A 39 -5.50 3.63 4.85
CA LEU A 39 -5.56 4.39 3.60
C LEU A 39 -4.17 4.55 3.00
N SER A 40 -3.18 4.86 3.84
CA SER A 40 -1.79 5.01 3.40
C SER A 40 -1.26 3.73 2.77
N SER A 41 -1.55 2.57 3.38
CA SER A 41 -1.10 1.28 2.85
C SER A 41 -1.75 0.96 1.51
N MET A 42 -3.06 1.18 1.40
CA MET A 42 -3.77 0.90 0.16
C MET A 42 -3.30 1.79 -0.99
N ILE A 43 -3.18 3.09 -0.74
CA ILE A 43 -2.76 4.03 -1.79
C ILE A 43 -1.29 3.82 -2.15
N SER A 44 -0.43 3.55 -1.17
CA SER A 44 0.99 3.33 -1.44
C SER A 44 1.21 2.08 -2.30
N SER A 45 0.47 1.00 -2.05
CA SER A 45 0.56 -0.20 -2.88
C SER A 45 0.06 0.07 -4.31
N LEU A 46 -0.96 0.91 -4.46
CA LEU A 46 -1.42 1.33 -5.78
C LEU A 46 -0.34 2.15 -6.49
N ILE A 47 0.31 3.08 -5.78
CA ILE A 47 1.37 3.91 -6.37
C ILE A 47 2.52 3.04 -6.87
N VAL A 48 2.95 2.05 -6.10
CA VAL A 48 4.01 1.14 -6.53
C VAL A 48 3.59 0.39 -7.80
N PHE A 49 2.37 -0.13 -7.83
CA PHE A 49 1.87 -0.83 -9.02
C PHE A 49 1.83 0.09 -10.23
N LEU A 50 1.30 1.28 -10.09
CA LEU A 50 1.21 2.24 -11.20
C LEU A 50 2.59 2.67 -11.69
N TYR A 51 3.52 2.90 -10.77
CA TYR A 51 4.89 3.21 -11.15
C TYR A 51 5.49 2.08 -12.00
N ALA A 52 5.34 0.84 -11.55
CA ALA A 52 5.87 -0.30 -12.28
C ALA A 52 5.19 -0.46 -13.64
N TYR A 53 3.88 -0.26 -13.69
CA TYR A 53 3.12 -0.39 -14.93
C TYR A 53 3.55 0.65 -15.97
N PHE A 54 3.76 1.91 -15.56
CA PHE A 54 4.06 2.98 -16.51
C PHE A 54 5.54 3.11 -16.85
N TYR A 55 6.44 2.70 -15.94
CA TYR A 55 7.86 2.97 -16.11
C TYR A 55 8.74 1.72 -16.15
N GLU A 56 8.29 0.61 -15.61
CA GLU A 56 9.11 -0.59 -15.48
C GLU A 56 8.29 -1.85 -15.70
N ILE A 57 7.58 -1.95 -16.83
CA ILE A 57 6.80 -3.15 -17.16
C ILE A 57 7.76 -4.34 -17.23
N ASN A 58 7.49 -5.36 -16.42
CA ASN A 58 8.28 -6.57 -16.36
C ASN A 58 7.43 -7.73 -15.83
N ASN A 59 8.07 -8.87 -15.56
CA ASN A 59 7.37 -10.07 -15.09
C ASN A 59 6.75 -9.89 -13.70
N ASN A 60 7.10 -8.84 -12.97
CA ASN A 60 6.63 -8.61 -11.61
C ASN A 60 5.32 -7.82 -11.54
N ILE A 61 4.81 -7.34 -12.67
CA ILE A 61 3.58 -6.56 -12.72
C ILE A 61 2.41 -7.34 -12.14
N LEU A 62 2.27 -8.60 -12.53
CA LEU A 62 1.15 -9.43 -12.06
C LEU A 62 1.21 -9.62 -10.55
N ILE A 63 2.39 -9.88 -10.00
CA ILE A 63 2.58 -10.05 -8.56
C ILE A 63 2.20 -8.78 -7.81
N LEU A 64 2.62 -7.61 -8.31
CA LEU A 64 2.28 -6.33 -7.69
C LEU A 64 0.77 -6.07 -7.72
N PHE A 65 0.12 -6.40 -8.84
CA PHE A 65 -1.32 -6.26 -8.94
C PHE A 65 -2.06 -7.18 -7.97
N ILE A 66 -1.62 -8.44 -7.88
CA ILE A 66 -2.23 -9.41 -6.97
C ILE A 66 -2.11 -8.95 -5.53
N PHE A 67 -0.94 -8.47 -5.12
CA PHE A 67 -0.77 -7.96 -3.76
C PHE A 67 -1.61 -6.73 -3.50
N PHE A 68 -1.73 -5.83 -4.47
CA PHE A 68 -2.59 -4.67 -4.31
C PHE A 68 -4.05 -5.10 -4.05
N VAL A 69 -4.56 -6.02 -4.85
CA VAL A 69 -5.93 -6.52 -4.68
C VAL A 69 -6.10 -7.21 -3.33
N MET A 70 -5.12 -8.02 -2.91
CA MET A 70 -5.16 -8.68 -1.61
C MET A 70 -5.16 -7.66 -0.46
N ILE A 71 -4.37 -6.61 -0.57
CA ILE A 71 -4.34 -5.55 0.43
C ILE A 71 -5.70 -4.87 0.51
N LEU A 72 -6.32 -4.55 -0.61
CA LEU A 72 -7.68 -4.00 -0.61
C LEU A 72 -8.66 -4.95 0.08
N PHE A 73 -8.59 -6.23 -0.25
CA PHE A 73 -9.50 -7.22 0.32
C PHE A 73 -9.34 -7.35 1.83
N THR A 74 -8.09 -7.41 2.32
CA THR A 74 -7.83 -7.53 3.75
C THR A 74 -8.17 -6.26 4.52
N HIS A 75 -8.31 -5.14 3.83
CA HIS A 75 -8.69 -3.86 4.43
C HIS A 75 -10.15 -3.51 4.19
N LYS A 76 -10.99 -4.48 3.83
CA LYS A 76 -12.40 -4.19 3.51
C LYS A 76 -13.16 -3.50 4.64
N GLU A 77 -12.90 -3.90 5.89
CA GLU A 77 -13.54 -3.26 7.03
C GLU A 77 -13.00 -1.86 7.27
N ASN A 78 -11.70 -1.65 7.01
CA ASN A 78 -11.12 -0.32 7.07
C ASN A 78 -11.76 0.61 6.05
N ILE A 79 -12.03 0.11 4.83
CA ILE A 79 -12.72 0.88 3.80
C ILE A 79 -14.11 1.28 4.27
N LEU A 80 -14.85 0.36 4.89
CA LEU A 80 -16.18 0.66 5.41
C LEU A 80 -16.11 1.73 6.52
N ARG A 81 -15.13 1.64 7.43
CA ARG A 81 -14.96 2.65 8.48
C ARG A 81 -14.55 4.00 7.92
N LEU A 82 -13.73 4.02 6.87
CA LEU A 82 -13.39 5.29 6.20
C LEU A 82 -14.61 5.94 5.58
N LYS A 83 -15.49 5.15 4.95
CA LYS A 83 -16.73 5.65 4.37
C LYS A 83 -17.69 6.19 5.42
N SER A 84 -17.73 5.58 6.59
CA SER A 84 -18.64 5.97 7.68
C SER A 84 -17.98 6.94 8.66
N SER A 85 -16.76 7.38 8.38
CA SER A 85 -15.98 8.31 9.22
C SER A 85 -15.70 7.76 10.61
N THR A 86 -15.55 6.44 10.73
CA THR A 86 -15.28 5.77 12.00
C THR A 86 -13.89 5.11 12.06
N GLU A 87 -13.04 5.33 11.04
CA GLU A 87 -11.70 4.76 11.04
C GLU A 87 -10.81 5.50 12.04
N ASN A 88 -9.93 4.73 12.70
CA ASN A 88 -8.98 5.28 13.67
C ASN A 88 -7.85 6.03 12.97
N LYS A 89 -7.57 7.24 13.46
CA LYS A 89 -6.45 8.03 12.94
C LYS A 89 -5.15 7.67 13.66
N ILE A 90 -4.04 7.82 12.94
CA ILE A 90 -2.71 7.71 13.54
C ILE A 90 -2.52 8.88 14.49
N LYS A 91 -2.07 8.61 15.72
CA LYS A 91 -1.74 9.64 16.69
C LYS A 91 -0.33 10.14 16.43
N LEU A 92 -0.20 11.40 16.12
CA LEU A 92 1.08 12.03 15.83
C LEU A 92 1.53 12.95 16.95
#